data_e8faeca4d8eec36d519d463466bb1a13
#
_entry.id   e8faeca4d8eec36d519d463466bb1a13
#
_cell.length_a   1.000
_cell.length_b   1.000
_cell.length_c   1.000
_cell.angle_alpha   90.00
_cell.angle_beta   90.00
_cell.angle_gamma   90.00
#
_symmetry.space_group_name_H-M   'P 1'
#
loop_
_entity.id
_entity.type
_entity.pdbx_description
1 polymer ?
#
loop_
_entity_poly.entity_id
_entity_poly.type
_entity_poly.pdbx_seq_one_letter_code
_entity_poly.pdbx_strand_id
1 'polypeptide(L)'
;LIMFPIVLVWFVILLGVFAYKRNKAERDGQNAERAFWDKEQKANATRRQDISGLDYVDFTGVTLPFARFPDDFLQQCESQVLALKEQKILNLTGISNTDLKLQYGAANLPALTQYDQNFTLLVRTLNSWGHRLDELSQYPEAIAVLSFAVRIGSDVKATYQLLAKLYQQEGESQKIQELKASAEQLNSLMKHPILTMLEQME
;
A
#
# COMPACT_ATOMS: atom_id res chain seq x y z
N LEU A 1 25.18 59.75 3.67
CA LEU A 1 23.78 60.03 4.14
C LEU A 1 22.67 59.46 3.23
N ILE A 2 22.97 58.96 2.01
CA ILE A 2 22.00 58.48 1.00
C ILE A 2 21.65 57.00 1.14
N MET A 3 22.44 56.21 1.87
CA MET A 3 22.19 54.75 2.03
C MET A 3 20.99 54.39 2.90
N PHE A 4 20.64 55.21 3.89
CA PHE A 4 19.56 54.93 4.83
C PHE A 4 18.16 54.85 4.19
N PRO A 5 17.78 55.73 3.23
CA PRO A 5 16.48 55.65 2.58
C PRO A 5 16.36 54.42 1.65
N ILE A 6 17.46 53.96 1.04
CA ILE A 6 17.43 52.78 0.16
C ILE A 6 17.17 51.52 0.95
N VAL A 7 17.78 51.33 2.09
CA VAL A 7 17.55 50.17 2.99
C VAL A 7 16.11 50.16 3.49
N LEU A 8 15.56 51.33 3.82
CA LEU A 8 14.14 51.42 4.26
C LEU A 8 13.17 51.03 3.14
N VAL A 9 13.41 51.44 1.92
CA VAL A 9 12.58 51.10 0.77
C VAL A 9 12.61 49.56 0.53
N TRP A 10 13.79 48.96 0.55
CA TRP A 10 13.92 47.52 0.41
C TRP A 10 13.21 46.75 1.55
N PHE A 11 13.28 47.26 2.78
CA PHE A 11 12.60 46.69 3.93
C PHE A 11 11.09 46.76 3.77
N VAL A 12 10.52 47.86 3.30
CA VAL A 12 9.07 48.01 3.04
C VAL A 12 8.62 47.06 1.92
N ILE A 13 9.41 46.92 0.83
CA ILE A 13 9.15 45.98 -0.24
C ILE A 13 9.13 44.55 0.31
N LEU A 14 10.09 44.17 1.12
CA LEU A 14 10.22 42.86 1.72
C LEU A 14 9.03 42.54 2.65
N LEU A 15 8.60 43.49 3.46
CA LEU A 15 7.40 43.37 4.29
C LEU A 15 6.13 43.21 3.43
N GLY A 16 6.01 43.95 2.33
CA GLY A 16 4.91 43.83 1.39
C GLY A 16 4.85 42.45 0.74
N VAL A 17 5.99 41.94 0.28
CA VAL A 17 6.11 40.59 -0.31
C VAL A 17 5.78 39.52 0.74
N PHE A 18 6.27 39.67 1.97
CA PHE A 18 5.98 38.75 3.05
C PHE A 18 4.48 38.73 3.40
N ALA A 19 3.88 39.91 3.56
CA ALA A 19 2.43 40.05 3.81
C ALA A 19 1.58 39.44 2.67
N TYR A 20 1.98 39.69 1.42
CA TYR A 20 1.32 39.08 0.26
C TYR A 20 1.40 37.55 0.27
N LYS A 21 2.59 36.98 0.49
CA LYS A 21 2.80 35.52 0.56
C LYS A 21 1.99 34.90 1.71
N ARG A 22 2.00 35.53 2.88
CA ARG A 22 1.20 35.06 4.02
C ARG A 22 -0.29 35.04 3.71
N ASN A 23 -0.83 36.15 3.20
CA ASN A 23 -2.25 36.26 2.86
C ASN A 23 -2.66 35.31 1.73
N LYS A 24 -1.73 35.04 0.77
CA LYS A 24 -1.95 34.03 -0.26
C LYS A 24 -2.01 32.63 0.36
N ALA A 25 -1.06 32.27 1.21
CA ALA A 25 -1.03 30.96 1.88
C ALA A 25 -2.27 30.73 2.75
N GLU A 26 -2.74 31.76 3.47
CA GLU A 26 -3.99 31.70 4.25
C GLU A 26 -5.22 31.46 3.36
N ARG A 27 -5.33 32.14 2.21
CA ARG A 27 -6.44 31.95 1.25
C ARG A 27 -6.39 30.56 0.63
N ASP A 28 -5.20 30.12 0.22
CA ASP A 28 -5.00 28.81 -0.39
C ASP A 28 -5.36 27.70 0.64
N GLY A 29 -4.98 27.87 1.91
CA GLY A 29 -5.36 26.99 3.01
C GLY A 29 -6.89 26.93 3.23
N GLN A 30 -7.56 28.09 3.31
CA GLN A 30 -9.02 28.14 3.46
C GLN A 30 -9.76 27.54 2.27
N ASN A 31 -9.26 27.74 1.05
CA ASN A 31 -9.86 27.15 -0.15
C ASN A 31 -9.69 25.62 -0.16
N ALA A 32 -8.51 25.13 0.23
CA ALA A 32 -8.25 23.70 0.35
C ALA A 32 -9.15 23.04 1.41
N GLU A 33 -9.32 23.70 2.56
CA GLU A 33 -10.21 23.24 3.62
C GLU A 33 -11.67 23.19 3.16
N ARG A 34 -12.16 24.23 2.49
CA ARG A 34 -13.52 24.24 1.93
C ARG A 34 -13.71 23.12 0.90
N ALA A 35 -12.76 22.96 -0.03
CA ALA A 35 -12.80 21.89 -1.02
C ALA A 35 -12.80 20.49 -0.38
N PHE A 36 -12.07 20.31 0.72
CA PHE A 36 -12.06 19.06 1.48
C PHE A 36 -13.46 18.80 2.10
N TRP A 37 -14.04 19.80 2.78
CA TRP A 37 -15.36 19.63 3.41
C TRP A 37 -16.48 19.44 2.40
N ASP A 38 -16.43 20.12 1.26
CA ASP A 38 -17.39 19.94 0.16
C ASP A 38 -17.28 18.50 -0.41
N LYS A 39 -16.06 17.99 -0.58
CA LYS A 39 -15.81 16.61 -1.02
C LYS A 39 -16.36 15.61 -0.01
N GLU A 40 -16.10 15.82 1.28
CA GLU A 40 -16.54 14.94 2.36
C GLU A 40 -18.06 14.93 2.50
N GLN A 41 -18.71 16.09 2.36
CA GLN A 41 -20.17 16.20 2.38
C GLN A 41 -20.81 15.43 1.21
N LYS A 42 -20.26 15.56 -0.01
CA LYS A 42 -20.71 14.78 -1.17
C LYS A 42 -20.52 13.28 -0.93
N ALA A 43 -19.37 12.89 -0.38
CA ALA A 43 -19.05 11.51 -0.07
C ALA A 43 -20.06 10.89 0.92
N ASN A 44 -20.41 11.65 1.97
CA ASN A 44 -21.38 11.20 2.98
C ASN A 44 -22.82 11.12 2.44
N ALA A 45 -23.15 11.90 1.40
CA ALA A 45 -24.46 11.88 0.74
C ALA A 45 -24.56 10.80 -0.36
N THR A 46 -23.46 10.14 -0.72
CA THR A 46 -23.46 9.13 -1.78
C THR A 46 -24.25 7.89 -1.36
N ARG A 47 -25.17 7.46 -2.22
CA ARG A 47 -26.00 6.27 -1.98
C ARG A 47 -25.15 5.00 -2.03
N ARG A 48 -25.55 4.02 -1.23
CA ARG A 48 -24.95 2.69 -1.22
C ARG A 48 -24.96 2.08 -2.63
N GLN A 49 -23.77 1.62 -3.07
CA GLN A 49 -23.58 0.88 -4.32
C GLN A 49 -23.44 -0.61 -4.02
N ASP A 50 -23.64 -1.43 -5.05
CA ASP A 50 -23.32 -2.87 -4.94
C ASP A 50 -21.78 -3.04 -4.96
N ILE A 51 -21.29 -3.80 -4.00
CA ILE A 51 -19.87 -4.14 -3.85
C ILE A 51 -19.60 -5.64 -4.04
N SER A 52 -20.59 -6.41 -4.54
CA SER A 52 -20.44 -7.86 -4.73
C SER A 52 -19.45 -8.23 -5.82
N GLY A 53 -19.31 -7.38 -6.85
CA GLY A 53 -18.45 -7.60 -8.01
C GLY A 53 -17.07 -6.95 -7.94
N LEU A 54 -16.56 -6.61 -6.74
CA LEU A 54 -15.21 -6.08 -6.59
C LEU A 54 -14.16 -7.18 -6.76
N ASP A 55 -12.93 -6.76 -7.05
CA ASP A 55 -11.78 -7.66 -7.23
C ASP A 55 -11.28 -8.21 -5.89
N TYR A 56 -12.06 -9.12 -5.32
CA TYR A 56 -11.70 -9.81 -4.08
C TYR A 56 -10.53 -10.76 -4.32
N VAL A 57 -9.67 -10.89 -3.28
CA VAL A 57 -8.56 -11.86 -3.34
C VAL A 57 -9.10 -13.26 -3.58
N ASP A 58 -8.62 -13.87 -4.66
CA ASP A 58 -8.96 -15.24 -5.05
C ASP A 58 -7.81 -16.20 -4.73
N PHE A 59 -8.13 -17.28 -4.03
CA PHE A 59 -7.21 -18.37 -3.72
C PHE A 59 -7.27 -19.50 -4.74
N THR A 60 -8.08 -19.39 -5.79
CA THR A 60 -8.23 -20.42 -6.82
C THR A 60 -6.90 -20.63 -7.56
N GLY A 61 -6.51 -21.88 -7.74
CA GLY A 61 -5.26 -22.24 -8.43
C GLY A 61 -3.97 -21.95 -7.66
N VAL A 62 -4.07 -21.59 -6.36
CA VAL A 62 -2.91 -21.40 -5.50
C VAL A 62 -2.67 -22.66 -4.67
N THR A 63 -1.45 -23.19 -4.77
CA THR A 63 -0.99 -24.30 -3.92
C THR A 63 -0.04 -23.75 -2.87
N LEU A 64 -0.56 -23.53 -1.66
CA LEU A 64 0.25 -23.16 -0.50
C LEU A 64 0.69 -24.40 0.29
N PRO A 65 1.85 -24.37 0.96
CA PRO A 65 2.44 -25.52 1.63
C PRO A 65 1.82 -25.79 3.02
N PHE A 66 0.49 -25.94 3.09
CA PHE A 66 -0.20 -26.24 4.35
C PHE A 66 0.18 -27.61 4.93
N ALA A 67 0.30 -27.68 6.26
CA ALA A 67 0.53 -28.88 7.05
C ALA A 67 1.77 -29.72 6.63
N ARG A 68 2.78 -29.05 6.05
CA ARG A 68 4.00 -29.77 5.60
C ARG A 68 5.07 -29.86 6.69
N PHE A 69 5.10 -28.91 7.62
CA PHE A 69 6.19 -28.79 8.57
C PHE A 69 5.67 -28.75 10.01
N PRO A 70 6.28 -29.49 10.94
CA PRO A 70 5.92 -29.50 12.36
C PRO A 70 6.55 -28.31 13.08
N ASP A 71 6.16 -27.07 12.71
CA ASP A 71 6.66 -25.83 13.31
C ASP A 71 5.44 -25.02 13.79
N ASP A 72 5.42 -24.67 15.07
CA ASP A 72 4.26 -24.01 15.71
C ASP A 72 3.97 -22.63 15.09
N PHE A 73 5.03 -21.89 14.67
CA PHE A 73 4.86 -20.60 14.03
C PHE A 73 4.25 -20.72 12.63
N LEU A 74 4.71 -21.72 11.85
CA LEU A 74 4.11 -22.01 10.56
C LEU A 74 2.65 -22.42 10.70
N GLN A 75 2.32 -23.30 11.66
CA GLN A 75 0.93 -23.72 11.93
C GLN A 75 0.05 -22.52 12.30
N GLN A 76 0.57 -21.54 13.05
CA GLN A 76 -0.16 -20.32 13.37
C GLN A 76 -0.43 -19.48 12.10
N CYS A 77 0.57 -19.28 11.24
CA CYS A 77 0.40 -18.58 9.96
C CYS A 77 -0.61 -19.29 9.07
N GLU A 78 -0.51 -20.60 8.95
CA GLU A 78 -1.42 -21.44 8.16
C GLU A 78 -2.87 -21.32 8.65
N SER A 79 -3.08 -21.45 9.96
CA SER A 79 -4.40 -21.31 10.58
C SER A 79 -5.01 -19.93 10.31
N GLN A 80 -4.21 -18.88 10.37
CA GLN A 80 -4.64 -17.52 10.10
C GLN A 80 -5.01 -17.33 8.62
N VAL A 81 -4.23 -17.86 7.69
CA VAL A 81 -4.54 -17.81 6.25
C VAL A 81 -5.81 -18.60 5.95
N LEU A 82 -5.99 -19.77 6.56
CA LEU A 82 -7.21 -20.57 6.40
C LEU A 82 -8.46 -19.84 6.92
N ALA A 83 -8.35 -19.18 8.07
CA ALA A 83 -9.45 -18.38 8.62
C ALA A 83 -9.79 -17.17 7.73
N LEU A 84 -8.79 -16.54 7.11
CA LEU A 84 -8.97 -15.44 6.18
C LEU A 84 -9.57 -15.88 4.85
N LYS A 85 -9.28 -17.09 4.38
CA LYS A 85 -9.83 -17.65 3.13
C LYS A 85 -11.36 -17.73 3.13
N GLU A 86 -11.97 -17.85 4.30
CA GLU A 86 -13.44 -17.87 4.47
C GLU A 86 -14.05 -16.46 4.52
N GLN A 87 -13.24 -15.42 4.41
CA GLN A 87 -13.67 -14.03 4.53
C GLN A 87 -13.48 -13.29 3.21
N LYS A 88 -14.20 -12.18 3.06
CA LYS A 88 -13.94 -11.25 1.97
C LYS A 88 -12.65 -10.46 2.25
N ILE A 89 -11.77 -10.43 1.27
CA ILE A 89 -10.47 -9.75 1.33
C ILE A 89 -10.36 -8.85 0.10
N LEU A 90 -10.06 -7.57 0.31
CA LEU A 90 -9.99 -6.61 -0.78
C LEU A 90 -8.79 -5.69 -0.56
N ASN A 91 -7.99 -5.51 -1.61
CA ASN A 91 -6.88 -4.56 -1.58
C ASN A 91 -7.39 -3.15 -1.91
N LEU A 92 -7.42 -2.29 -0.92
CA LEU A 92 -7.79 -0.88 -1.07
C LEU A 92 -6.60 0.07 -0.85
N THR A 93 -5.39 -0.44 -0.94
CA THR A 93 -4.15 0.33 -0.76
C THR A 93 -4.12 1.56 -1.67
N GLY A 94 -3.84 2.72 -1.08
CA GLY A 94 -3.75 3.99 -1.81
C GLY A 94 -5.10 4.68 -2.09
N ILE A 95 -6.22 4.14 -1.61
CA ILE A 95 -7.54 4.75 -1.77
C ILE A 95 -7.98 5.37 -0.43
N SER A 96 -8.36 6.65 -0.43
CA SER A 96 -8.82 7.32 0.79
C SER A 96 -10.25 6.91 1.16
N ASN A 97 -10.59 7.02 2.46
CA ASN A 97 -11.96 6.78 2.94
C ASN A 97 -12.99 7.67 2.26
N THR A 98 -12.65 8.92 1.93
CA THR A 98 -13.52 9.84 1.21
C THR A 98 -13.78 9.35 -0.21
N ASP A 99 -12.74 8.83 -0.90
CA ASP A 99 -12.90 8.27 -2.25
C ASP A 99 -13.72 6.97 -2.22
N LEU A 100 -13.52 6.11 -1.22
CA LEU A 100 -14.34 4.91 -1.02
C LEU A 100 -15.82 5.26 -0.80
N LYS A 101 -16.11 6.28 0.02
CA LYS A 101 -17.48 6.77 0.21
C LYS A 101 -18.08 7.32 -1.09
N LEU A 102 -17.31 8.11 -1.86
CA LEU A 102 -17.75 8.65 -3.14
C LEU A 102 -18.07 7.56 -4.15
N GLN A 103 -17.25 6.51 -4.20
CA GLN A 103 -17.38 5.44 -5.19
C GLN A 103 -18.44 4.41 -4.80
N TYR A 104 -18.49 4.03 -3.53
CA TYR A 104 -19.29 2.90 -3.07
C TYR A 104 -20.43 3.28 -2.10
N GLY A 105 -20.48 4.54 -1.67
CA GLY A 105 -21.42 5.01 -0.67
C GLY A 105 -20.94 4.85 0.77
N ALA A 106 -21.25 5.83 1.60
CA ALA A 106 -20.82 5.88 3.00
C ALA A 106 -21.24 4.64 3.81
N ALA A 107 -22.39 4.05 3.48
CA ALA A 107 -22.92 2.86 4.15
C ALA A 107 -22.06 1.59 3.92
N ASN A 108 -21.22 1.55 2.89
CA ASN A 108 -20.32 0.43 2.62
C ASN A 108 -18.97 0.58 3.32
N LEU A 109 -18.61 1.76 3.80
CA LEU A 109 -17.28 2.03 4.36
C LEU A 109 -16.89 1.06 5.48
N PRO A 110 -17.74 0.69 6.45
CA PRO A 110 -17.36 -0.27 7.49
C PRO A 110 -16.98 -1.64 6.92
N ALA A 111 -17.73 -2.13 5.93
CA ALA A 111 -17.46 -3.42 5.29
C ALA A 111 -16.16 -3.38 4.48
N LEU A 112 -15.96 -2.32 3.68
CA LEU A 112 -14.74 -2.11 2.89
C LEU A 112 -13.51 -1.99 3.78
N THR A 113 -13.61 -1.27 4.90
CA THR A 113 -12.53 -1.17 5.90
C THR A 113 -12.17 -2.55 6.49
N GLN A 114 -13.18 -3.38 6.79
CA GLN A 114 -12.94 -4.75 7.29
C GLN A 114 -12.24 -5.61 6.23
N TYR A 115 -12.64 -5.50 4.96
CA TYR A 115 -12.01 -6.28 3.87
C TYR A 115 -10.56 -5.86 3.62
N ASP A 116 -10.25 -4.58 3.76
CA ASP A 116 -8.88 -4.04 3.69
C ASP A 116 -8.03 -4.44 4.89
N GLN A 117 -8.61 -4.49 6.09
CA GLN A 117 -7.94 -5.03 7.28
C GLN A 117 -7.59 -6.52 7.10
N ASN A 118 -8.50 -7.30 6.52
CA ASN A 118 -8.27 -8.70 6.18
C ASN A 118 -7.12 -8.83 5.16
N PHE A 119 -7.06 -7.93 4.16
CA PHE A 119 -5.95 -7.87 3.19
C PHE A 119 -4.62 -7.57 3.89
N THR A 120 -4.59 -6.53 4.72
CA THR A 120 -3.39 -6.16 5.49
C THR A 120 -2.90 -7.32 6.37
N LEU A 121 -3.82 -8.02 7.02
CA LEU A 121 -3.50 -9.18 7.85
C LEU A 121 -2.95 -10.33 6.99
N LEU A 122 -3.58 -10.61 5.84
CA LEU A 122 -3.14 -11.65 4.91
C LEU A 122 -1.70 -11.41 4.42
N VAL A 123 -1.40 -10.21 3.89
CA VAL A 123 -0.06 -9.96 3.34
C VAL A 123 1.03 -9.98 4.40
N ARG A 124 0.73 -9.54 5.62
CA ARG A 124 1.66 -9.65 6.76
C ARG A 124 1.90 -11.10 7.16
N THR A 125 0.84 -11.91 7.22
CA THR A 125 0.94 -13.33 7.56
C THR A 125 1.73 -14.09 6.50
N LEU A 126 1.46 -13.84 5.20
CA LEU A 126 2.22 -14.45 4.10
C LEU A 126 3.70 -14.05 4.14
N ASN A 127 4.01 -12.78 4.43
CA ASN A 127 5.39 -12.33 4.59
C ASN A 127 6.08 -13.08 5.74
N SER A 128 5.45 -13.16 6.91
CA SER A 128 6.02 -13.87 8.08
C SER A 128 6.18 -15.37 7.81
N TRP A 129 5.21 -15.98 7.13
CA TRP A 129 5.26 -17.38 6.72
C TRP A 129 6.41 -17.65 5.78
N GLY A 130 6.58 -16.83 4.72
CA GLY A 130 7.68 -16.94 3.77
C GLY A 130 9.05 -16.78 4.41
N HIS A 131 9.20 -15.82 5.34
CA HIS A 131 10.45 -15.63 6.09
C HIS A 131 10.77 -16.85 6.97
N ARG A 132 9.78 -17.42 7.66
CA ARG A 132 10.00 -18.62 8.49
C ARG A 132 10.40 -19.82 7.64
N LEU A 133 9.81 -19.98 6.45
CA LEU A 133 10.21 -21.04 5.51
C LEU A 133 11.66 -20.85 5.01
N ASP A 134 12.12 -19.61 4.73
CA ASP A 134 13.51 -19.30 4.38
C ASP A 134 14.47 -19.68 5.53
N GLU A 135 14.14 -19.33 6.78
CA GLU A 135 14.90 -19.72 7.97
C GLU A 135 15.06 -21.24 8.11
N LEU A 136 14.04 -21.99 7.73
CA LEU A 136 14.02 -23.45 7.73
C LEU A 136 14.63 -24.05 6.44
N SER A 137 15.19 -23.22 5.56
CA SER A 137 15.75 -23.60 4.26
C SER A 137 14.75 -24.30 3.32
N GLN A 138 13.46 -24.00 3.48
CA GLN A 138 12.38 -24.49 2.62
C GLN A 138 12.10 -23.47 1.51
N TYR A 139 13.08 -23.30 0.60
CA TYR A 139 13.07 -22.23 -0.40
C TYR A 139 11.94 -22.33 -1.42
N PRO A 140 11.59 -23.51 -1.99
CA PRO A 140 10.49 -23.64 -2.93
C PRO A 140 9.14 -23.24 -2.31
N GLU A 141 8.91 -23.59 -1.04
CA GLU A 141 7.71 -23.26 -0.31
C GLU A 141 7.68 -21.77 0.05
N ALA A 142 8.82 -21.18 0.42
CA ALA A 142 8.94 -19.74 0.66
C ALA A 142 8.60 -18.95 -0.61
N ILE A 143 9.16 -19.36 -1.77
CA ILE A 143 8.84 -18.77 -3.07
C ILE A 143 7.34 -18.85 -3.38
N ALA A 144 6.70 -20.00 -3.16
CA ALA A 144 5.29 -20.18 -3.43
C ALA A 144 4.42 -19.21 -2.59
N VAL A 145 4.71 -19.09 -1.29
CA VAL A 145 3.97 -18.21 -0.36
C VAL A 145 4.19 -16.73 -0.71
N LEU A 146 5.44 -16.32 -0.93
CA LEU A 146 5.78 -14.92 -1.22
C LEU A 146 5.30 -14.49 -2.61
N SER A 147 5.36 -15.39 -3.61
CA SER A 147 4.83 -15.13 -4.95
C SER A 147 3.32 -14.92 -4.92
N PHE A 148 2.60 -15.65 -4.07
CA PHE A 148 1.18 -15.40 -3.85
C PHE A 148 0.93 -14.02 -3.25
N ALA A 149 1.72 -13.59 -2.25
CA ALA A 149 1.62 -12.27 -1.67
C ALA A 149 1.83 -11.16 -2.72
N VAL A 150 2.84 -11.30 -3.60
CA VAL A 150 3.08 -10.36 -4.70
C VAL A 150 1.91 -10.35 -5.69
N ARG A 151 1.40 -11.52 -6.08
CA ARG A 151 0.27 -11.66 -7.02
C ARG A 151 -0.99 -10.94 -6.56
N ILE A 152 -1.29 -10.95 -5.26
CA ILE A 152 -2.44 -10.23 -4.70
C ILE A 152 -2.19 -8.74 -4.45
N GLY A 153 -1.00 -8.22 -4.84
CA GLY A 153 -0.67 -6.81 -4.74
C GLY A 153 -0.14 -6.37 -3.36
N SER A 154 0.58 -7.25 -2.65
CA SER A 154 1.28 -6.87 -1.42
C SER A 154 2.27 -5.74 -1.70
N ASP A 155 2.31 -4.72 -0.84
CA ASP A 155 3.31 -3.64 -0.86
C ASP A 155 4.36 -3.77 0.26
N VAL A 156 4.47 -4.95 0.84
CA VAL A 156 5.45 -5.26 1.89
C VAL A 156 6.84 -5.43 1.26
N LYS A 157 7.71 -4.44 1.44
CA LYS A 157 9.08 -4.44 0.85
C LYS A 157 9.87 -5.71 1.18
N ALA A 158 9.76 -6.22 2.40
CA ALA A 158 10.46 -7.43 2.84
C ALA A 158 10.07 -8.67 2.00
N THR A 159 8.82 -8.77 1.55
CA THR A 159 8.34 -9.82 0.64
C THR A 159 9.11 -9.80 -0.67
N TYR A 160 9.23 -8.62 -1.30
CA TYR A 160 9.97 -8.46 -2.55
C TYR A 160 11.46 -8.72 -2.37
N GLN A 161 12.04 -8.23 -1.27
CA GLN A 161 13.46 -8.41 -0.98
C GLN A 161 13.84 -9.89 -0.82
N LEU A 162 13.06 -10.63 -0.04
CA LEU A 162 13.33 -12.05 0.16
C LEU A 162 13.09 -12.85 -1.11
N LEU A 163 12.01 -12.57 -1.83
CA LEU A 163 11.69 -13.27 -3.07
C LEU A 163 12.76 -13.04 -4.16
N ALA A 164 13.25 -11.80 -4.31
CA ALA A 164 14.35 -11.48 -5.22
C ALA A 164 15.64 -12.22 -4.83
N LYS A 165 16.00 -12.25 -3.54
CA LYS A 165 17.14 -13.03 -3.02
C LYS A 165 17.02 -14.51 -3.38
N LEU A 166 15.85 -15.10 -3.20
CA LEU A 166 15.61 -16.52 -3.52
C LEU A 166 15.73 -16.79 -5.03
N TYR A 167 15.19 -15.91 -5.87
CA TYR A 167 15.35 -16.02 -7.33
C TYR A 167 16.79 -15.86 -7.80
N GLN A 168 17.60 -14.98 -7.16
CA GLN A 168 19.03 -14.89 -7.43
C GLN A 168 19.77 -16.21 -7.10
N GLN A 169 19.44 -16.83 -5.95
CA GLN A 169 20.03 -18.09 -5.53
C GLN A 169 19.71 -19.25 -6.50
N GLU A 170 18.52 -19.22 -7.11
CA GLU A 170 18.11 -20.20 -8.12
C GLU A 170 18.60 -19.86 -9.54
N GLY A 171 19.22 -18.68 -9.76
CA GLY A 171 19.66 -18.22 -11.07
C GLY A 171 18.52 -17.77 -11.99
N GLU A 172 17.35 -17.45 -11.43
CA GLU A 172 16.12 -17.10 -12.13
C GLU A 172 16.00 -15.59 -12.39
N SER A 173 16.96 -14.99 -13.10
CA SER A 173 16.99 -13.55 -13.35
C SER A 173 15.73 -13.00 -14.05
N GLN A 174 15.08 -13.81 -14.90
CA GLN A 174 13.83 -13.41 -15.55
C GLN A 174 12.70 -13.16 -14.55
N LYS A 175 12.61 -13.94 -13.48
CA LYS A 175 11.60 -13.76 -12.42
C LYS A 175 11.78 -12.46 -11.63
N ILE A 176 13.01 -11.95 -11.56
CA ILE A 176 13.28 -10.64 -10.94
C ILE A 176 12.67 -9.52 -11.79
N GLN A 177 12.73 -9.63 -13.13
CA GLN A 177 12.07 -8.66 -14.02
C GLN A 177 10.54 -8.71 -13.89
N GLU A 178 9.96 -9.90 -13.76
CA GLU A 178 8.52 -10.08 -13.52
C GLU A 178 8.12 -9.49 -12.16
N LEU A 179 8.98 -9.63 -11.15
CA LEU A 179 8.78 -9.03 -9.82
C LEU A 179 8.80 -7.51 -9.87
N LYS A 180 9.69 -6.90 -10.67
CA LYS A 180 9.69 -5.44 -10.94
C LYS A 180 8.41 -5.00 -11.64
N ALA A 181 8.01 -5.71 -12.69
CA ALA A 181 6.76 -5.40 -13.41
C ALA A 181 5.54 -5.46 -12.46
N SER A 182 5.52 -6.40 -11.52
CA SER A 182 4.48 -6.47 -10.48
C SER A 182 4.55 -5.27 -9.53
N ALA A 183 5.75 -4.85 -9.12
CA ALA A 183 5.94 -3.68 -8.26
C ALA A 183 5.52 -2.37 -8.94
N GLU A 184 5.67 -2.26 -10.26
CA GLU A 184 5.22 -1.10 -11.06
C GLU A 184 3.71 -0.91 -11.05
N GLN A 185 2.94 -1.98 -10.81
CA GLN A 185 1.47 -1.92 -10.74
C GLN A 185 0.95 -1.48 -9.36
N LEU A 186 1.81 -1.39 -8.35
CA LEU A 186 1.39 -1.02 -7.00
C LEU A 186 0.86 0.42 -6.94
N ASN A 187 -0.29 0.59 -6.30
CA ASN A 187 -0.85 1.88 -5.92
C ASN A 187 -0.49 2.20 -4.45
N SER A 188 0.80 2.24 -4.14
CA SER A 188 1.30 2.43 -2.77
C SER A 188 2.50 3.38 -2.76
N LEU A 189 2.69 4.08 -1.64
CA LEU A 189 3.90 4.86 -1.37
C LEU A 189 5.15 3.98 -1.32
N MET A 190 4.99 2.66 -1.10
CA MET A 190 6.08 1.69 -1.09
C MET A 190 6.57 1.30 -2.48
N LYS A 191 5.87 1.66 -3.56
CA LYS A 191 6.25 1.37 -4.95
C LYS A 191 7.70 1.77 -5.25
N HIS A 192 8.04 3.05 -5.09
CA HIS A 192 9.40 3.54 -5.36
C HIS A 192 10.49 2.89 -4.49
N PRO A 193 10.32 2.78 -3.14
CA PRO A 193 11.26 2.06 -2.30
C PRO A 193 11.48 0.59 -2.70
N ILE A 194 10.43 -0.09 -3.21
CA ILE A 194 10.54 -1.48 -3.69
C ILE A 194 11.31 -1.53 -5.00
N LEU A 195 10.96 -0.70 -5.99
CA LEU A 195 11.65 -0.66 -7.29
C LEU A 195 13.12 -0.33 -7.13
N THR A 196 13.47 0.71 -6.36
CA THR A 196 14.88 1.06 -6.09
C THR A 196 15.66 -0.08 -5.46
N MET A 197 15.03 -0.81 -4.54
CA MET A 197 15.67 -1.98 -3.91
C MET A 197 15.90 -3.10 -4.94
N LEU A 198 14.92 -3.40 -5.80
CA LEU A 198 15.05 -4.43 -6.83
C LEU A 198 16.10 -4.09 -7.89
N GLU A 199 16.25 -2.79 -8.26
CA GLU A 199 17.31 -2.32 -9.15
C GLU A 199 18.72 -2.52 -8.59
N GLN A 200 18.88 -2.47 -7.27
CA GLN A 200 20.17 -2.70 -6.59
C GLN A 200 20.52 -4.20 -6.46
N MET A 201 19.57 -5.08 -6.71
CA MET A 201 19.72 -6.54 -6.60
C MET A 201 19.97 -7.21 -7.95
N GLU A 202 20.01 -6.48 -9.05
CA GLU A 202 20.44 -6.97 -10.37
C GLU A 202 21.95 -7.01 -10.47
#